data_579a01fc8af782049b2682f64036ca65
#
_entry.id   579a01fc8af782049b2682f64036ca65
#
_cell.length_a   1.000
_cell.length_b   1.000
_cell.length_c   1.000
_cell.angle_alpha   90.00
_cell.angle_beta   90.00
_cell.angle_gamma   90.00
#
_symmetry.space_group_name_H-M   'P 1'
#
loop_
_entity.id
_entity.type
_entity.pdbx_description
1 polymer ?
#
loop_
_entity_poly.entity_id
_entity_poly.type
_entity_poly.pdbx_seq_one_letter_code
_entity_poly.pdbx_strand_id
1 'polypeptide(L)'
;MQNVCRGIDVGIQNKVFILGGYVIDYKSKFQFWLENDYFDEATKQELSAIKDDEKEVEDRFYKDLEFGTGGLRGVIGAGTNRMNVYTVRKATQGLANYILKQDSDKKSVAIAYDSRRMSPEFADTAACCLAANGIKAYVFESLRPTPELSFALRTLGCI
;
A
#
# COMPACT_ATOMS: atom_id res chain seq x y z
N MET A 1 -20.84 8.11 -11.79
CA MET A 1 -19.57 7.68 -11.19
C MET A 1 -19.66 7.72 -9.67
N GLN A 2 -20.50 6.86 -9.12
CA GLN A 2 -20.68 6.70 -7.66
C GLN A 2 -20.62 5.21 -7.41
N ASN A 3 -19.46 4.64 -7.07
CA ASN A 3 -19.35 3.29 -6.47
C ASN A 3 -17.90 2.80 -6.43
N VAL A 4 -16.97 3.52 -5.79
CA VAL A 4 -15.60 2.99 -5.57
C VAL A 4 -15.16 3.00 -4.10
N CYS A 5 -15.87 3.69 -3.23
CA CYS A 5 -15.57 3.67 -1.81
C CYS A 5 -16.66 2.94 -1.03
N ARG A 6 -16.81 1.63 -1.18
CA ARG A 6 -17.42 0.83 -0.12
C ARG A 6 -16.42 0.81 1.03
N GLY A 7 -16.81 1.41 2.15
CA GLY A 7 -16.03 1.41 3.38
C GLY A 7 -15.62 -0.01 3.74
N ILE A 8 -14.36 -0.30 3.52
CA ILE A 8 -13.74 -1.47 4.11
C ILE A 8 -13.47 -1.05 5.54
N ASP A 9 -14.29 -1.55 6.45
CA ASP A 9 -14.02 -1.49 7.88
C ASP A 9 -12.73 -2.27 8.10
N VAL A 10 -11.60 -1.56 8.01
CA VAL A 10 -10.28 -2.11 8.30
C VAL A 10 -10.13 -2.09 9.82
N GLY A 11 -10.92 -2.90 10.49
CA GLY A 11 -10.72 -3.28 11.88
C GLY A 11 -9.42 -4.08 12.04
N ILE A 12 -8.34 -3.61 11.45
CA ILE A 12 -7.01 -4.09 11.77
C ILE A 12 -6.56 -3.32 13.01
N GLN A 13 -7.10 -3.73 14.15
CA GLN A 13 -6.38 -3.52 15.39
C GLN A 13 -4.97 -4.05 15.17
N ASN A 14 -3.96 -3.19 15.38
CA ASN A 14 -2.54 -3.55 15.46
C ASN A 14 -2.33 -4.60 16.58
N LYS A 15 -2.78 -5.82 16.36
CA LYS A 15 -2.26 -6.98 17.04
C LYS A 15 -1.01 -7.37 16.28
N VAL A 16 0.10 -6.72 16.61
CA VAL A 16 1.40 -7.36 16.48
C VAL A 16 1.29 -8.60 17.37
N PHE A 17 0.98 -9.73 16.77
CA PHE A 17 1.09 -11.01 17.44
C PHE A 17 2.58 -11.30 17.62
N ILE A 18 3.15 -10.76 18.70
CA ILE A 18 4.34 -11.34 19.31
C ILE A 18 3.83 -12.54 20.11
N LEU A 19 3.43 -13.59 19.43
CA LEU A 19 3.33 -14.91 20.01
C LEU A 19 4.72 -15.52 19.93
N GLY A 20 5.43 -15.42 21.06
CA GLY A 20 6.60 -16.24 21.38
C GLY A 20 7.47 -16.63 20.22
N GLY A 21 8.48 -15.80 19.81
CA GLY A 21 9.66 -16.23 19.09
C GLY A 21 9.47 -16.91 17.70
N TYR A 22 8.30 -16.93 17.13
CA TYR A 22 8.07 -17.47 15.78
C TYR A 22 8.42 -16.41 14.75
N VAL A 23 9.55 -16.59 14.08
CA VAL A 23 9.79 -15.99 12.77
C VAL A 23 8.69 -16.53 11.86
N ILE A 24 7.72 -15.71 11.47
CA ILE A 24 6.72 -16.08 10.47
C ILE A 24 7.51 -16.30 9.18
N ASP A 25 7.69 -17.56 8.80
CA ASP A 25 8.45 -17.90 7.62
C ASP A 25 7.71 -17.46 6.34
N TYR A 26 8.40 -17.43 5.23
CA TYR A 26 7.83 -17.01 3.95
C TYR A 26 6.69 -17.94 3.50
N LYS A 27 6.71 -19.24 3.86
CA LYS A 27 5.68 -20.21 3.52
C LYS A 27 4.35 -19.89 4.23
N SER A 28 4.43 -19.54 5.50
CA SER A 28 3.24 -19.10 6.26
C SER A 28 2.62 -17.83 5.70
N LYS A 29 3.44 -16.86 5.27
CA LYS A 29 2.94 -15.63 4.61
C LYS A 29 2.29 -15.97 3.26
N PHE A 30 2.91 -16.82 2.46
CA PHE A 30 2.37 -17.27 1.17
C PHE A 30 1.01 -17.96 1.35
N GLN A 31 0.91 -18.90 2.29
CA GLN A 31 -0.33 -19.61 2.58
C GLN A 31 -1.44 -18.64 3.05
N PHE A 32 -1.10 -17.70 3.93
CA PHE A 32 -2.02 -16.67 4.36
C PHE A 32 -2.60 -15.85 3.19
N TRP A 33 -1.77 -15.50 2.20
CA TRP A 33 -2.22 -14.76 1.02
C TRP A 33 -3.12 -15.58 0.11
N LEU A 34 -2.91 -16.89 0.03
CA LEU A 34 -3.76 -17.79 -0.75
C LEU A 34 -5.14 -18.00 -0.12
N GLU A 35 -5.21 -18.10 1.19
CA GLU A 35 -6.42 -18.52 1.90
C GLU A 35 -7.29 -17.35 2.36
N ASN A 36 -6.71 -16.19 2.59
CA ASN A 36 -7.45 -15.07 3.17
C ASN A 36 -8.29 -14.33 2.12
N ASP A 37 -9.55 -14.05 2.45
CA ASP A 37 -10.51 -13.37 1.59
C ASP A 37 -10.21 -11.87 1.39
N TYR A 38 -9.23 -11.32 2.10
CA TYR A 38 -8.74 -9.98 1.88
C TYR A 38 -8.07 -9.80 0.51
N PHE A 39 -7.50 -10.86 -0.04
CA PHE A 39 -6.82 -10.86 -1.33
C PHE A 39 -7.78 -11.27 -2.44
N ASP A 40 -7.73 -10.54 -3.56
CA ASP A 40 -8.58 -10.81 -4.70
C ASP A 40 -8.20 -12.10 -5.46
N GLU A 41 -9.13 -12.59 -6.26
CA GLU A 41 -8.96 -13.84 -7.01
C GLU A 41 -7.80 -13.78 -8.01
N ALA A 42 -7.52 -12.61 -8.61
CA ALA A 42 -6.41 -12.46 -9.55
C ALA A 42 -5.06 -12.64 -8.82
N THR A 43 -4.94 -12.06 -7.62
CA THR A 43 -3.78 -12.25 -6.74
C THR A 43 -3.62 -13.71 -6.33
N LYS A 44 -4.70 -14.39 -5.94
CA LYS A 44 -4.67 -15.82 -5.57
C LYS A 44 -4.30 -16.70 -6.76
N GLN A 45 -4.81 -16.41 -7.95
CA GLN A 45 -4.44 -17.13 -9.18
C GLN A 45 -2.96 -16.96 -9.53
N GLU A 46 -2.44 -15.72 -9.44
CA GLU A 46 -1.01 -15.45 -9.65
C GLU A 46 -0.14 -16.27 -8.68
N LEU A 47 -0.50 -16.29 -7.40
CA LEU A 47 0.22 -17.06 -6.40
C LEU A 47 0.08 -18.58 -6.60
N SER A 48 -1.10 -19.05 -6.98
CA SER A 48 -1.32 -20.48 -7.26
C SER A 48 -0.47 -20.99 -8.42
N ALA A 49 -0.19 -20.13 -9.40
CA ALA A 49 0.65 -20.48 -10.55
C ALA A 49 2.13 -20.73 -10.18
N ILE A 50 2.58 -20.19 -9.06
CA ILE A 50 3.98 -20.30 -8.60
C ILE A 50 4.15 -21.23 -7.39
N LYS A 51 3.09 -21.88 -6.93
CA LYS A 51 3.10 -22.66 -5.67
C LYS A 51 4.17 -23.76 -5.61
N ASP A 52 4.54 -24.31 -6.76
CA ASP A 52 5.52 -25.39 -6.90
C ASP A 52 6.95 -24.85 -7.17
N ASP A 53 7.11 -23.53 -7.32
CA ASP A 53 8.40 -22.84 -7.44
C ASP A 53 8.81 -22.22 -6.10
N GLU A 54 9.50 -23.02 -5.28
CA GLU A 54 9.91 -22.60 -3.93
C GLU A 54 10.78 -21.34 -3.93
N LYS A 55 11.63 -21.15 -4.95
CA LYS A 55 12.51 -19.98 -5.05
C LYS A 55 11.71 -18.72 -5.32
N GLU A 56 10.73 -18.78 -6.21
CA GLU A 56 9.86 -17.65 -6.51
C GLU A 56 8.96 -17.30 -5.30
N VAL A 57 8.44 -18.32 -4.61
CA VAL A 57 7.66 -18.10 -3.36
C VAL A 57 8.53 -17.46 -2.30
N GLU A 58 9.75 -17.94 -2.06
CA GLU A 58 10.67 -17.32 -1.12
C GLU A 58 10.99 -15.87 -1.49
N ASP A 59 11.36 -15.58 -2.73
CA ASP A 59 11.69 -14.24 -3.19
C ASP A 59 10.53 -13.24 -3.01
N ARG A 60 9.29 -13.69 -3.14
CA ARG A 60 8.11 -12.86 -2.94
C ARG A 60 7.73 -12.62 -1.48
N PHE A 61 8.14 -13.49 -0.56
CA PHE A 61 7.64 -13.47 0.83
C PHE A 61 8.71 -13.45 1.91
N TYR A 62 10.02 -13.57 1.59
CA TYR A 62 11.09 -13.62 2.60
C TYR A 62 11.19 -12.35 3.44
N LYS A 63 10.77 -11.22 2.88
CA LYS A 63 10.69 -9.93 3.59
C LYS A 63 9.48 -9.12 3.15
N ASP A 64 9.23 -8.04 3.85
CA ASP A 64 8.34 -6.98 3.38
C ASP A 64 9.11 -6.01 2.47
N LEU A 65 8.38 -5.40 1.53
CA LEU A 65 8.96 -4.37 0.67
C LEU A 65 9.35 -3.15 1.51
N GLU A 66 10.59 -2.71 1.39
CA GLU A 66 11.17 -1.65 2.19
C GLU A 66 11.24 -0.32 1.44
N PHE A 67 11.16 0.79 2.17
CA PHE A 67 11.42 2.11 1.62
C PHE A 67 12.90 2.30 1.34
N GLY A 68 13.22 2.61 0.09
CA GLY A 68 14.55 3.12 -0.28
C GLY A 68 14.61 4.65 -0.14
N THR A 69 15.75 5.25 -0.47
CA THR A 69 15.97 6.71 -0.42
C THR A 69 14.96 7.52 -1.25
N GLY A 70 14.46 6.97 -2.34
CA GLY A 70 13.50 7.62 -3.23
C GLY A 70 12.09 7.03 -3.19
N GLY A 71 11.66 6.47 -2.05
CA GLY A 71 10.35 5.87 -1.87
C GLY A 71 10.32 4.36 -2.02
N LEU A 72 9.11 3.80 -2.14
CA LEU A 72 8.87 2.38 -2.28
C LEU A 72 9.09 1.95 -3.74
N ARG A 73 9.94 0.95 -3.95
CA ARG A 73 10.25 0.41 -5.28
C ARG A 73 10.36 -1.11 -5.23
N GLY A 74 9.86 -1.78 -6.26
CA GLY A 74 9.94 -3.23 -6.37
C GLY A 74 9.34 -3.75 -7.67
N VAL A 75 9.46 -5.03 -7.90
CA VAL A 75 8.78 -5.74 -8.99
C VAL A 75 7.28 -5.73 -8.73
N ILE A 76 6.47 -5.48 -9.76
CA ILE A 76 5.00 -5.53 -9.67
C ILE A 76 4.57 -7.00 -9.63
N GLY A 77 3.72 -7.36 -8.67
CA GLY A 77 3.17 -8.72 -8.54
C GLY A 77 2.64 -9.00 -7.12
N ALA A 78 2.08 -10.17 -6.94
CA ALA A 78 1.59 -10.65 -5.65
C ALA A 78 2.77 -11.00 -4.71
N GLY A 79 2.63 -10.64 -3.43
CA GLY A 79 3.64 -10.93 -2.39
C GLY A 79 4.01 -9.72 -1.55
N THR A 80 4.60 -9.98 -0.39
CA THR A 80 5.00 -8.92 0.57
C THR A 80 6.22 -8.15 0.09
N ASN A 81 7.11 -8.78 -0.70
CA ASN A 81 8.29 -8.18 -1.31
C ASN A 81 8.02 -7.74 -2.77
N ARG A 82 6.80 -7.34 -3.07
CA ARG A 82 6.35 -6.89 -4.40
C ARG A 82 5.57 -5.59 -4.29
N MET A 83 5.58 -4.79 -5.39
CA MET A 83 4.68 -3.65 -5.54
C MET A 83 3.31 -4.14 -5.97
N ASN A 84 2.30 -3.91 -5.14
CA ASN A 84 0.90 -4.20 -5.39
C ASN A 84 0.02 -3.29 -4.53
N VAL A 85 -1.29 -3.36 -4.73
CA VAL A 85 -2.25 -2.53 -3.98
C VAL A 85 -2.20 -2.78 -2.47
N TYR A 86 -1.87 -3.99 -2.04
CA TYR A 86 -1.81 -4.35 -0.62
C TYR A 86 -0.57 -3.76 0.07
N THR A 87 0.60 -3.82 -0.59
CA THR A 87 1.83 -3.21 -0.06
C THR A 87 1.74 -1.68 -0.08
N VAL A 88 1.09 -1.08 -1.09
CA VAL A 88 0.81 0.36 -1.13
C VAL A 88 -0.16 0.75 -0.01
N ARG A 89 -1.25 0.01 0.22
CA ARG A 89 -2.18 0.26 1.35
C ARG A 89 -1.46 0.18 2.69
N LYS A 90 -0.64 -0.85 2.90
CA LYS A 90 0.14 -1.01 4.15
C LYS A 90 1.06 0.20 4.39
N ALA A 91 1.79 0.63 3.38
CA ALA A 91 2.68 1.78 3.45
C ALA A 91 1.90 3.08 3.71
N THR A 92 0.79 3.27 3.01
CA THR A 92 -0.08 4.45 3.16
C THR A 92 -0.75 4.48 4.53
N GLN A 93 -1.15 3.33 5.07
CA GLN A 93 -1.68 3.24 6.43
C GLN A 93 -0.63 3.67 7.47
N GLY A 94 0.63 3.30 7.27
CA GLY A 94 1.74 3.77 8.11
C GLY A 94 1.88 5.30 8.07
N LEU A 95 1.78 5.91 6.88
CA LEU A 95 1.77 7.37 6.72
C LEU A 95 0.54 8.00 7.39
N ALA A 96 -0.64 7.43 7.20
CA ALA A 96 -1.87 7.91 7.84
C ALA A 96 -1.75 7.91 9.37
N ASN A 97 -1.24 6.82 9.94
CA ASN A 97 -1.00 6.70 11.38
C ASN A 97 0.00 7.77 11.88
N TYR A 98 1.03 8.08 11.09
CA TYR A 98 1.99 9.14 11.40
C TYR A 98 1.31 10.51 11.39
N ILE A 99 0.56 10.85 10.35
CA ILE A 99 -0.16 12.12 10.22
C ILE A 99 -1.15 12.34 11.36
N LEU A 100 -1.90 11.29 11.73
CA LEU A 100 -2.90 11.35 12.80
C LEU A 100 -2.28 11.61 14.18
N LYS A 101 -1.01 11.21 14.37
CA LYS A 101 -0.26 11.47 15.61
C LYS A 101 0.33 12.88 15.68
N GLN A 102 0.39 13.61 14.55
CA GLN A 102 0.89 14.97 14.58
C GLN A 102 -0.15 15.90 15.21
N ASP A 103 0.30 16.81 16.04
CA ASP A 103 -0.52 17.91 16.60
C ASP A 103 -0.63 19.04 15.56
N SER A 104 -1.36 18.76 14.50
CA SER A 104 -1.60 19.66 13.38
C SER A 104 -3.05 19.60 12.93
N ASP A 105 -3.67 20.75 12.75
CA ASP A 105 -5.01 20.84 12.14
C ASP A 105 -4.99 20.53 10.64
N LYS A 106 -3.80 20.52 10.02
CA LYS A 106 -3.62 20.20 8.61
C LYS A 106 -3.52 18.69 8.41
N LYS A 107 -4.64 18.05 8.13
CA LYS A 107 -4.71 16.63 7.81
C LYS A 107 -5.07 16.43 6.35
N SER A 108 -4.15 16.84 5.47
CA SER A 108 -4.31 16.69 4.02
C SER A 108 -2.99 16.32 3.35
N VAL A 109 -3.08 15.53 2.28
CA VAL A 109 -1.95 15.04 1.48
C VAL A 109 -2.22 15.31 0.02
N ALA A 110 -1.20 15.72 -0.73
CA ALA A 110 -1.26 15.80 -2.19
C ALA A 110 -0.51 14.60 -2.79
N ILE A 111 -1.09 14.00 -3.82
CA ILE A 111 -0.56 12.81 -4.50
C ILE A 111 -0.38 13.13 -5.97
N ALA A 112 0.84 13.00 -6.45
CA ALA A 112 1.17 13.00 -7.88
C ALA A 112 1.64 11.61 -8.31
N TYR A 113 1.46 11.29 -9.55
CA TYR A 113 1.89 10.04 -10.15
C TYR A 113 2.53 10.29 -11.52
N ASP A 114 3.29 9.33 -11.99
CA ASP A 114 4.01 9.38 -13.25
C ASP A 114 3.46 8.38 -14.29
N SER A 115 4.15 8.22 -15.41
CA SER A 115 3.72 7.36 -16.53
C SER A 115 4.05 5.87 -16.33
N ARG A 116 4.61 5.46 -15.19
CA ARG A 116 4.95 4.06 -14.95
C ARG A 116 3.68 3.22 -14.82
N ARG A 117 3.82 1.93 -15.18
CA ARG A 117 2.74 0.96 -15.07
C ARG A 117 2.16 0.95 -13.66
N MET A 118 0.84 0.95 -13.54
CA MET A 118 0.04 0.98 -12.30
C MET A 118 0.25 2.22 -11.42
N SER A 119 0.91 3.25 -11.90
CA SER A 119 1.13 4.48 -11.12
C SER A 119 -0.18 5.19 -10.77
N PRO A 120 -1.16 5.33 -11.68
CA PRO A 120 -2.49 5.87 -11.37
C PRO A 120 -3.23 5.01 -10.35
N GLU A 121 -3.26 3.69 -10.52
CA GLU A 121 -3.96 2.75 -9.63
C GLU A 121 -3.38 2.77 -8.22
N PHE A 122 -2.06 2.92 -8.08
CA PHE A 122 -1.42 3.07 -6.78
C PHE A 122 -1.72 4.43 -6.14
N ALA A 123 -1.81 5.50 -6.94
CA ALA A 123 -2.22 6.81 -6.45
C ALA A 123 -3.66 6.79 -5.91
N ASP A 124 -4.60 6.18 -6.64
CA ASP A 124 -5.99 6.01 -6.22
C ASP A 124 -6.09 5.13 -4.95
N THR A 125 -5.32 4.03 -4.91
CA THR A 125 -5.24 3.15 -3.73
C THR A 125 -4.77 3.92 -2.49
N ALA A 126 -3.74 4.75 -2.63
CA ALA A 126 -3.24 5.58 -1.54
C ALA A 126 -4.26 6.64 -1.12
N ALA A 127 -4.91 7.30 -2.07
CA ALA A 127 -5.95 8.30 -1.79
C ALA A 127 -7.13 7.70 -1.02
N CYS A 128 -7.62 6.53 -1.46
CA CYS A 128 -8.70 5.83 -0.76
C CYS A 128 -8.30 5.42 0.67
N CYS A 129 -7.06 4.95 0.86
CA CYS A 129 -6.56 4.60 2.18
C CYS A 129 -6.49 5.83 3.11
N LEU A 130 -5.98 6.95 2.63
CA LEU A 130 -5.95 8.22 3.39
C LEU A 130 -7.35 8.72 3.73
N ALA A 131 -8.26 8.70 2.76
CA ALA A 131 -9.65 9.13 2.95
C ALA A 131 -10.38 8.27 3.99
N ALA A 132 -10.15 6.95 3.99
CA ALA A 132 -10.70 6.03 5.00
C ALA A 132 -10.21 6.35 6.42
N ASN A 133 -9.05 7.00 6.56
CA ASN A 133 -8.51 7.49 7.83
C ASN A 133 -8.91 8.94 8.16
N GLY A 134 -9.85 9.55 7.41
CA GLY A 134 -10.28 10.93 7.59
C GLY A 134 -9.26 11.98 7.16
N ILE A 135 -8.25 11.59 6.38
CA ILE A 135 -7.22 12.49 5.85
C ILE A 135 -7.62 12.89 4.43
N LYS A 136 -7.70 14.21 4.18
CA LYS A 136 -8.05 14.73 2.86
C LYS A 136 -6.92 14.44 1.86
N ALA A 137 -7.22 13.72 0.78
CA ALA A 137 -6.27 13.45 -0.30
C ALA A 137 -6.62 14.28 -1.54
N TYR A 138 -5.64 15.00 -2.06
CA TYR A 138 -5.69 15.69 -3.35
C TYR A 138 -4.90 14.87 -4.35
N VAL A 139 -5.54 14.38 -5.39
CA VAL A 139 -4.90 13.61 -6.46
C VAL A 139 -4.89 14.46 -7.73
N PHE A 140 -3.75 14.53 -8.39
CA PHE A 140 -3.70 15.20 -9.68
C PHE A 140 -4.50 14.43 -10.73
N GLU A 141 -5.20 15.16 -11.58
CA GLU A 141 -6.07 14.61 -12.64
C GLU A 141 -5.29 13.85 -13.72
N SER A 142 -4.02 14.22 -13.90
CA SER A 142 -3.10 13.57 -14.82
C SER A 142 -1.68 13.54 -14.23
N LEU A 143 -0.79 12.78 -14.88
CA LEU A 143 0.60 12.67 -14.41
C LEU A 143 1.26 14.04 -14.26
N ARG A 144 2.06 14.21 -13.20
CA ARG A 144 2.77 15.45 -12.87
C ARG A 144 4.18 15.16 -12.38
N PRO A 145 5.12 16.05 -12.70
CA PRO A 145 6.48 15.94 -12.20
C PRO A 145 6.55 16.36 -10.73
N THR A 146 7.55 15.84 -10.02
CA THR A 146 7.77 16.12 -8.58
C THR A 146 7.83 17.62 -8.22
N PRO A 147 8.36 18.55 -9.05
CA PRO A 147 8.31 19.98 -8.71
C PRO A 147 6.90 20.54 -8.59
N GLU A 148 5.94 20.08 -9.41
CA GLU A 148 4.55 20.51 -9.29
C GLU A 148 3.92 19.99 -7.98
N LEU A 149 4.24 18.76 -7.57
CA LEU A 149 3.82 18.24 -6.29
C LEU A 149 4.35 19.10 -5.14
N SER A 150 5.63 19.46 -5.16
CA SER A 150 6.25 20.33 -4.15
C SER A 150 5.59 21.72 -4.08
N PHE A 151 5.17 22.27 -5.22
CA PHE A 151 4.42 23.51 -5.28
C PHE A 151 3.01 23.33 -4.69
N ALA A 152 2.31 22.27 -5.08
CA ALA A 152 0.96 21.98 -4.60
C ALA A 152 0.88 21.80 -3.07
N LEU A 153 1.86 21.11 -2.48
CA LEU A 153 1.94 20.94 -1.02
C LEU A 153 1.88 22.28 -0.29
N ARG A 154 2.65 23.26 -0.75
CA ARG A 154 2.69 24.61 -0.15
C ARG A 154 1.41 25.39 -0.43
N THR A 155 0.89 25.32 -1.65
CA THR A 155 -0.31 26.08 -2.06
C THR A 155 -1.57 25.56 -1.38
N LEU A 156 -1.70 24.23 -1.25
CA LEU A 156 -2.85 23.58 -0.62
C LEU A 156 -2.72 23.49 0.91
N GLY A 157 -1.55 23.83 1.45
CA GLY A 157 -1.26 23.72 2.87
C GLY A 157 -1.29 22.27 3.36
N CYS A 158 -0.86 21.32 2.54
CA CYS A 158 -0.72 19.93 2.93
C CYS A 158 0.42 19.73 3.93
N ILE A 159 0.34 18.60 4.65
CA ILE A 159 1.37 18.17 5.62
C ILE A 159 2.54 17.53 4.89
#